data_a3bc2b30071334edc497f6443d4731a3
#
_entry.id   a3bc2b30071334edc497f6443d4731a3
#
_cell.length_a   1.000
_cell.length_b   1.000
_cell.length_c   1.000
_cell.angle_alpha   90.00
_cell.angle_beta   90.00
_cell.angle_gamma   90.00
#
_symmetry.space_group_name_H-M   'P 1'
#
loop_
_entity.id
_entity.type
_entity.pdbx_description
1 polymer ?
#
loop_
_entity_poly.entity_id
_entity_poly.type
_entity_poly.pdbx_seq_one_letter_code
_entity_poly.pdbx_strand_id
1 'polypeptide(L)'
;RWFLEALGIAADNHWDACLAKWQASFSGDPMASEEMKDILWRSRGKNSVAALGKIIEHPTTTGEQTARYFRALDFLTSDDKSSVLAELAFGDRDYEIEKSNVVLMESANRLTLDSLNEKQLKKLNQLIEQKRGTPEFISLIGRFSAKQFYSDVLKISADSSNPQLAADAMKLLLRKKQDTRVKDLILHSPPETQQNLCDALANSGTNEGGAILNGIAKQRFFDLSMRNYAIKKMGESQSGARTILSWITKKEKIDPGTLPAIQATLHGARWNDIRQKANELFPIAATRNSPPLPSMDQLSKRKGDAARGQLVFENAGTCAKCHIVNGKGIEVGPDLSEIGNKLSKLALYESILFPSAGISHNYENWM
;
A
#
# COMPACT_ATOMS: atom_id res chain seq x y z
N ARG A 1 -5.50 33.89 -9.57
CA ARG A 1 -4.16 33.34 -9.26
C ARG A 1 -3.07 34.38 -9.52
N TRP A 2 -2.94 34.93 -10.74
CA TRP A 2 -1.91 35.95 -11.07
C TRP A 2 -1.96 37.20 -10.19
N PHE A 3 -3.16 37.66 -9.80
CA PHE A 3 -3.33 38.78 -8.88
C PHE A 3 -2.70 38.49 -7.49
N LEU A 4 -2.91 37.30 -6.94
CA LEU A 4 -2.30 36.91 -5.66
C LEU A 4 -0.77 36.80 -5.74
N GLU A 5 -0.24 36.38 -6.87
CA GLU A 5 1.21 36.36 -7.10
C GLU A 5 1.79 37.78 -7.17
N ALA A 6 1.13 38.67 -7.92
CA ALA A 6 1.52 40.07 -8.01
C ALA A 6 1.46 40.77 -6.64
N LEU A 7 0.40 40.51 -5.87
CA LEU A 7 0.25 40.99 -4.51
C LEU A 7 1.40 40.48 -3.62
N GLY A 8 1.74 39.19 -3.78
CA GLY A 8 2.83 38.56 -3.03
C GLY A 8 4.19 39.21 -3.29
N ILE A 9 4.46 39.57 -4.54
CA ILE A 9 5.68 40.29 -4.92
C ILE A 9 5.67 41.71 -4.38
N ALA A 10 4.56 42.42 -4.47
CA ALA A 10 4.43 43.82 -4.02
C ALA A 10 4.52 43.96 -2.48
N ALA A 11 4.03 42.97 -1.74
CA ALA A 11 4.02 42.94 -0.27
C ALA A 11 5.31 42.34 0.30
N ASP A 12 6.24 41.91 -0.51
CA ASP A 12 7.50 41.29 -0.02
C ASP A 12 8.22 42.23 0.96
N ASN A 13 8.68 41.67 2.09
CA ASN A 13 9.24 42.41 3.25
C ASN A 13 8.29 43.38 4.01
N HIS A 14 7.04 43.54 3.56
CA HIS A 14 6.05 44.43 4.17
C HIS A 14 4.75 43.75 4.56
N TRP A 15 4.71 42.40 4.50
CA TRP A 15 3.50 41.61 4.70
C TRP A 15 2.73 41.95 5.98
N ASP A 16 3.41 42.05 7.12
CA ASP A 16 2.75 42.29 8.40
C ASP A 16 2.06 43.64 8.44
N ALA A 17 2.69 44.71 7.88
CA ALA A 17 2.09 46.03 7.77
C ALA A 17 0.90 46.06 6.80
N CYS A 18 1.00 45.37 5.67
CA CYS A 18 -0.08 45.26 4.70
C CYS A 18 -1.28 44.52 5.31
N LEU A 19 -1.05 43.38 5.94
CA LEU A 19 -2.09 42.58 6.60
C LEU A 19 -2.79 43.38 7.71
N ALA A 20 -2.06 44.06 8.56
CA ALA A 20 -2.62 44.88 9.64
C ALA A 20 -3.55 45.98 9.10
N LYS A 21 -3.10 46.71 8.09
CA LYS A 21 -3.93 47.72 7.43
C LYS A 21 -5.17 47.15 6.78
N TRP A 22 -5.03 46.05 6.11
CA TRP A 22 -6.15 45.41 5.42
C TRP A 22 -7.18 44.85 6.40
N GLN A 23 -6.72 44.18 7.46
CA GLN A 23 -7.59 43.71 8.55
C GLN A 23 -8.36 44.82 9.22
N ALA A 24 -7.71 45.97 9.46
CA ALA A 24 -8.35 47.16 10.06
C ALA A 24 -9.42 47.79 9.17
N SER A 25 -9.36 47.60 7.86
CA SER A 25 -10.36 48.09 6.89
C SER A 25 -11.54 47.15 6.67
N PHE A 26 -11.50 45.95 7.23
CA PHE A 26 -12.51 44.93 7.04
C PHE A 26 -13.68 45.11 7.98
N SER A 27 -14.90 45.08 7.47
CA SER A 27 -16.10 45.10 8.31
C SER A 27 -16.61 43.65 8.47
N GLY A 28 -16.71 43.20 9.73
CA GLY A 28 -17.11 41.83 10.07
C GLY A 28 -15.94 40.94 10.48
N ASP A 29 -16.12 39.63 10.35
CA ASP A 29 -15.06 38.66 10.68
C ASP A 29 -14.13 38.44 9.46
N PRO A 30 -12.88 38.93 9.53
CA PRO A 30 -11.95 38.78 8.44
C PRO A 30 -11.62 37.30 8.11
N MET A 31 -11.66 36.40 9.12
CA MET A 31 -11.33 34.98 8.92
C MET A 31 -12.40 34.20 8.21
N ALA A 32 -13.62 34.72 8.11
CA ALA A 32 -14.71 34.18 7.33
C ALA A 32 -14.63 34.56 5.83
N SER A 33 -13.87 35.62 5.47
CA SER A 33 -13.76 36.12 4.10
C SER A 33 -12.85 35.24 3.25
N GLU A 34 -13.31 34.86 2.07
CA GLU A 34 -12.51 34.10 1.10
C GLU A 34 -11.31 34.93 0.59
N GLU A 35 -11.47 36.25 0.42
CA GLU A 35 -10.41 37.15 0.01
C GLU A 35 -9.30 37.19 1.08
N MET A 36 -9.66 37.25 2.37
CA MET A 36 -8.69 37.20 3.47
C MET A 36 -7.98 35.84 3.49
N LYS A 37 -8.71 34.75 3.35
CA LYS A 37 -8.15 33.40 3.30
C LYS A 37 -7.14 33.27 2.18
N ASP A 38 -7.43 33.80 0.99
CA ASP A 38 -6.53 33.79 -0.16
C ASP A 38 -5.27 34.63 0.06
N ILE A 39 -5.42 35.82 0.63
CA ILE A 39 -4.29 36.71 0.93
C ILE A 39 -3.39 36.07 2.01
N LEU A 40 -3.98 35.55 3.06
CA LEU A 40 -3.19 34.88 4.14
C LEU A 40 -2.49 33.61 3.62
N TRP A 41 -3.13 32.85 2.75
CA TRP A 41 -2.48 31.73 2.09
C TRP A 41 -1.20 32.13 1.34
N ARG A 42 -1.21 33.31 0.72
CA ARG A 42 -0.05 33.85 -0.04
C ARG A 42 0.95 34.59 0.85
N SER A 43 0.54 35.02 2.05
CA SER A 43 1.37 35.86 2.91
C SER A 43 2.63 35.16 3.42
N ARG A 44 3.68 35.96 3.66
CA ARG A 44 4.99 35.49 4.13
C ARG A 44 5.52 36.36 5.30
N GLY A 45 4.63 37.12 5.97
CA GLY A 45 4.96 37.90 7.14
C GLY A 45 5.18 37.06 8.39
N LYS A 46 5.77 37.66 9.44
CA LYS A 46 6.01 36.98 10.73
C LYS A 46 4.70 36.55 11.41
N ASN A 47 3.65 37.35 11.28
CA ASN A 47 2.34 37.10 11.88
C ASN A 47 1.50 36.09 11.03
N SER A 48 1.99 35.68 9.88
CA SER A 48 1.25 34.78 8.96
C SER A 48 1.00 33.41 9.59
N VAL A 49 1.91 32.89 10.41
CA VAL A 49 1.76 31.60 11.08
C VAL A 49 0.55 31.59 12.01
N ALA A 50 0.46 32.57 12.89
CA ALA A 50 -0.65 32.73 13.84
C ALA A 50 -1.99 32.96 13.10
N ALA A 51 -1.97 33.75 12.02
CA ALA A 51 -3.17 34.05 11.22
C ALA A 51 -3.66 32.81 10.46
N LEU A 52 -2.76 31.99 9.89
CA LEU A 52 -3.10 30.71 9.26
C LEU A 52 -3.67 29.71 10.27
N GLY A 53 -3.12 29.68 11.50
CA GLY A 53 -3.69 28.89 12.59
C GLY A 53 -5.16 29.25 12.85
N LYS A 54 -5.47 30.53 12.96
CA LYS A 54 -6.85 31.03 13.16
C LYS A 54 -7.79 30.64 11.98
N ILE A 55 -7.31 30.68 10.72
CA ILE A 55 -8.11 30.22 9.57
C ILE A 55 -8.40 28.73 9.66
N ILE A 56 -7.39 27.92 9.99
CA ILE A 56 -7.57 26.47 10.16
C ILE A 56 -8.59 26.17 11.26
N GLU A 57 -8.55 26.90 12.35
CA GLU A 57 -9.50 26.79 13.46
C GLU A 57 -10.92 27.26 13.11
N HIS A 58 -11.05 28.18 12.16
CA HIS A 58 -12.33 28.84 11.90
C HIS A 58 -13.42 27.87 11.48
N PRO A 59 -14.67 28.00 12.01
CA PRO A 59 -15.77 27.06 11.69
C PRO A 59 -16.12 27.00 10.20
N THR A 60 -15.97 28.09 9.45
CA THR A 60 -16.26 28.12 8.00
C THR A 60 -15.19 27.45 7.14
N THR A 61 -14.05 27.07 7.70
CA THR A 61 -12.98 26.37 6.98
C THR A 61 -13.23 24.88 7.05
N THR A 62 -13.47 24.24 5.90
CA THR A 62 -13.72 22.79 5.82
C THR A 62 -12.44 21.97 5.96
N GLY A 63 -12.57 20.67 6.23
CA GLY A 63 -11.43 19.74 6.27
C GLY A 63 -10.61 19.75 4.96
N GLU A 64 -11.28 19.80 3.81
CA GLU A 64 -10.63 19.87 2.49
C GLU A 64 -9.80 21.16 2.32
N GLN A 65 -10.34 22.30 2.76
CA GLN A 65 -9.65 23.58 2.69
C GLN A 65 -8.43 23.65 3.60
N THR A 66 -8.41 22.94 4.74
CA THR A 66 -7.31 23.00 5.73
C THR A 66 -5.98 22.57 5.14
N ALA A 67 -5.95 21.55 4.28
CA ALA A 67 -4.72 21.05 3.64
C ALA A 67 -3.96 22.16 2.88
N ARG A 68 -4.69 23.11 2.26
CA ARG A 68 -4.12 24.28 1.57
C ARG A 68 -3.36 25.18 2.53
N TYR A 69 -3.90 25.43 3.72
CA TYR A 69 -3.29 26.32 4.71
C TYR A 69 -2.10 25.66 5.43
N PHE A 70 -2.17 24.36 5.68
CA PHE A 70 -1.00 23.62 6.17
C PHE A 70 0.17 23.65 5.16
N ARG A 71 -0.12 23.56 3.85
CA ARG A 71 0.91 23.74 2.82
C ARG A 71 1.48 25.17 2.83
N ALA A 72 0.67 26.20 3.11
CA ALA A 72 1.17 27.56 3.25
C ALA A 72 2.13 27.70 4.45
N LEU A 73 1.84 27.02 5.58
CA LEU A 73 2.73 26.96 6.74
C LEU A 73 4.10 26.34 6.40
N ASP A 74 4.21 25.45 5.40
CA ASP A 74 5.49 24.85 5.03
C ASP A 74 6.49 25.89 4.49
N PHE A 75 6.00 26.99 3.91
CA PHE A 75 6.82 28.08 3.37
C PHE A 75 7.17 29.17 4.40
N LEU A 76 6.73 29.01 5.64
CA LEU A 76 6.97 29.98 6.72
C LEU A 76 8.00 29.43 7.70
N THR A 77 8.91 30.31 8.09
CA THR A 77 9.86 30.08 9.18
C THR A 77 9.54 31.06 10.29
N SER A 78 9.14 30.58 11.46
CA SER A 78 8.80 31.39 12.62
C SER A 78 8.98 30.56 13.89
N ASP A 79 9.45 31.15 14.96
CA ASP A 79 9.71 30.48 16.24
C ASP A 79 8.42 29.94 16.87
N ASP A 80 7.27 30.57 16.60
CA ASP A 80 5.96 30.19 17.12
C ASP A 80 5.27 29.09 16.31
N LYS A 81 5.82 28.71 15.14
CA LYS A 81 5.21 27.71 14.23
C LYS A 81 4.93 26.38 14.93
N SER A 82 5.91 25.86 15.67
CA SER A 82 5.74 24.61 16.42
C SER A 82 4.66 24.72 17.49
N SER A 83 4.58 25.88 18.19
CA SER A 83 3.54 26.12 19.17
C SER A 83 2.15 26.20 18.57
N VAL A 84 1.99 26.90 17.44
CA VAL A 84 0.70 26.96 16.70
C VAL A 84 0.28 25.58 16.22
N LEU A 85 1.19 24.82 15.61
CA LEU A 85 0.92 23.46 15.17
C LEU A 85 0.53 22.52 16.32
N ALA A 86 1.20 22.64 17.47
CA ALA A 86 0.90 21.86 18.66
C ALA A 86 -0.47 22.23 19.26
N GLU A 87 -0.85 23.51 19.23
CA GLU A 87 -2.16 23.96 19.68
C GLU A 87 -3.27 23.48 18.72
N LEU A 88 -3.04 23.52 17.41
CA LEU A 88 -3.96 22.95 16.43
C LEU A 88 -4.17 21.44 16.63
N ALA A 89 -3.10 20.69 16.90
CA ALA A 89 -3.16 19.23 17.07
C ALA A 89 -3.76 18.81 18.41
N PHE A 90 -3.40 19.52 19.50
CA PHE A 90 -3.61 19.06 20.87
C PHE A 90 -4.39 20.09 21.73
N GLY A 91 -4.84 21.21 21.16
CA GLY A 91 -5.70 22.17 21.81
C GLY A 91 -7.09 21.60 22.10
N ASP A 92 -7.81 22.21 23.06
CA ASP A 92 -9.19 21.85 23.37
C ASP A 92 -10.09 22.55 22.33
N ARG A 93 -10.34 21.88 21.20
CA ARG A 93 -11.14 22.37 20.07
C ARG A 93 -12.27 21.39 19.74
N ASP A 94 -13.41 21.94 19.39
CA ASP A 94 -14.56 21.18 18.92
C ASP A 94 -14.66 21.30 17.41
N TYR A 95 -13.94 20.41 16.71
CA TYR A 95 -14.02 20.30 15.26
C TYR A 95 -14.98 19.17 14.90
N GLU A 96 -15.60 19.27 13.74
CA GLU A 96 -16.19 18.10 13.10
C GLU A 96 -15.16 16.97 12.97
N ILE A 97 -15.60 15.71 13.07
CA ILE A 97 -14.71 14.53 13.12
C ILE A 97 -13.73 14.50 11.95
N GLU A 98 -14.22 14.78 10.74
CA GLU A 98 -13.41 14.77 9.52
C GLU A 98 -12.32 15.87 9.59
N LYS A 99 -12.69 17.09 9.90
CA LYS A 99 -11.76 18.21 10.09
C LYS A 99 -10.75 17.93 11.20
N SER A 100 -11.21 17.37 12.32
CA SER A 100 -10.35 17.00 13.45
C SER A 100 -9.24 16.04 13.05
N ASN A 101 -9.56 15.01 12.27
CA ASN A 101 -8.57 14.06 11.78
C ASN A 101 -7.55 14.72 10.84
N VAL A 102 -8.00 15.56 9.90
CA VAL A 102 -7.11 16.27 8.98
C VAL A 102 -6.18 17.22 9.74
N VAL A 103 -6.72 18.03 10.65
CA VAL A 103 -5.94 19.00 11.45
C VAL A 103 -4.90 18.27 12.31
N LEU A 104 -5.30 17.18 12.99
CA LEU A 104 -4.40 16.36 13.79
C LEU A 104 -3.23 15.81 12.95
N MET A 105 -3.55 15.15 11.81
CA MET A 105 -2.54 14.48 11.00
C MET A 105 -1.62 15.47 10.29
N GLU A 106 -2.15 16.55 9.75
CA GLU A 106 -1.36 17.58 9.09
C GLU A 106 -0.42 18.31 10.08
N SER A 107 -0.91 18.59 11.30
CA SER A 107 -0.07 19.16 12.35
C SER A 107 0.99 18.18 12.83
N ALA A 108 0.60 16.93 13.11
CA ALA A 108 1.50 15.87 13.56
C ALA A 108 2.64 15.62 12.57
N ASN A 109 2.35 15.68 11.25
CA ASN A 109 3.37 15.52 10.22
C ASN A 109 4.46 16.62 10.22
N ARG A 110 4.22 17.74 10.89
CA ARG A 110 5.12 18.91 10.98
C ARG A 110 5.74 19.09 12.35
N LEU A 111 5.31 18.32 13.36
CA LEU A 111 5.81 18.39 14.74
C LEU A 111 6.89 17.34 15.01
N THR A 112 7.74 17.59 15.99
CA THR A 112 8.67 16.62 16.57
C THR A 112 8.37 16.47 18.07
N LEU A 113 8.83 15.37 18.71
CA LEU A 113 8.63 15.18 20.14
C LEU A 113 9.22 16.34 20.97
N ASP A 114 10.40 16.84 20.58
CA ASP A 114 11.10 17.91 21.26
C ASP A 114 10.35 19.26 21.19
N SER A 115 9.38 19.40 20.29
CA SER A 115 8.53 20.57 20.17
C SER A 115 7.32 20.55 21.11
N LEU A 116 7.09 19.45 21.85
CA LEU A 116 5.92 19.25 22.70
C LEU A 116 6.27 19.37 24.17
N ASN A 117 5.46 20.12 24.94
CA ASN A 117 5.53 20.13 26.38
C ASN A 117 4.84 18.91 27.02
N GLU A 118 4.98 18.73 28.34
CA GLU A 118 4.42 17.57 29.07
C GLU A 118 2.90 17.45 28.93
N LYS A 119 2.15 18.56 28.96
CA LYS A 119 0.70 18.56 28.78
C LYS A 119 0.31 18.06 27.37
N GLN A 120 1.04 18.53 26.35
CA GLN A 120 0.83 18.13 24.96
C GLN A 120 1.23 16.67 24.72
N LEU A 121 2.32 16.19 25.32
CA LEU A 121 2.72 14.78 25.29
C LEU A 121 1.65 13.87 25.92
N LYS A 122 1.06 14.29 27.04
CA LYS A 122 -0.05 13.56 27.66
C LYS A 122 -1.26 13.49 26.73
N LYS A 123 -1.64 14.61 26.09
CA LYS A 123 -2.73 14.65 25.11
C LYS A 123 -2.41 13.79 23.88
N LEU A 124 -1.18 13.85 23.36
CA LEU A 124 -0.75 12.98 22.26
C LEU A 124 -0.95 11.48 22.59
N ASN A 125 -0.51 11.06 23.78
CA ASN A 125 -0.69 9.66 24.21
C ASN A 125 -2.17 9.28 24.33
N GLN A 126 -3.02 10.16 24.85
CA GLN A 126 -4.46 9.94 24.91
C GLN A 126 -5.08 9.84 23.51
N LEU A 127 -4.67 10.68 22.56
CA LEU A 127 -5.13 10.64 21.17
C LEU A 127 -4.68 9.35 20.47
N ILE A 128 -3.43 8.92 20.67
CA ILE A 128 -2.96 7.63 20.14
C ILE A 128 -3.85 6.49 20.66
N GLU A 129 -4.16 6.48 21.96
CA GLU A 129 -5.06 5.49 22.56
C GLU A 129 -6.46 5.50 21.92
N GLN A 130 -7.04 6.68 21.74
CA GLN A 130 -8.38 6.85 21.13
C GLN A 130 -8.42 6.40 19.67
N LYS A 131 -7.28 6.44 18.96
CA LYS A 131 -7.16 6.02 17.55
C LYS A 131 -6.77 4.55 17.39
N ARG A 132 -6.76 3.73 18.45
CA ARG A 132 -6.44 2.30 18.36
C ARG A 132 -7.21 1.62 17.24
N GLY A 133 -6.52 0.79 16.46
CA GLY A 133 -7.13 0.03 15.37
C GLY A 133 -7.41 0.84 14.09
N THR A 134 -6.92 2.07 14.00
CA THR A 134 -7.08 2.92 12.81
C THR A 134 -5.74 3.19 12.09
N PRO A 135 -5.74 3.62 10.82
CA PRO A 135 -4.52 4.06 10.12
C PRO A 135 -3.80 5.22 10.82
N GLU A 136 -4.55 6.14 11.45
CA GLU A 136 -3.99 7.27 12.20
C GLU A 136 -3.19 6.78 13.40
N PHE A 137 -3.61 5.70 14.08
CA PHE A 137 -2.86 5.07 15.17
C PHE A 137 -1.46 4.69 14.71
N ILE A 138 -1.36 3.97 13.59
CA ILE A 138 -0.07 3.52 13.01
C ILE A 138 0.79 4.72 12.61
N SER A 139 0.17 5.73 12.00
CA SER A 139 0.86 6.94 11.54
C SER A 139 1.44 7.75 12.70
N LEU A 140 0.67 7.99 13.75
CA LEU A 140 1.09 8.73 14.94
C LEU A 140 2.22 8.02 15.68
N ILE A 141 2.12 6.70 15.88
CA ILE A 141 3.18 5.89 16.48
C ILE A 141 4.46 5.97 15.65
N GLY A 142 4.33 5.89 14.32
CA GLY A 142 5.45 6.01 13.40
C GLY A 142 6.13 7.37 13.48
N ARG A 143 5.36 8.43 13.48
CA ARG A 143 5.82 9.82 13.53
C ARG A 143 6.54 10.15 14.82
N PHE A 144 5.91 9.86 15.95
CA PHE A 144 6.42 10.20 17.26
C PHE A 144 7.27 9.11 17.92
N SER A 145 7.50 8.00 17.22
CA SER A 145 8.26 6.85 17.75
C SER A 145 7.76 6.38 19.14
N ALA A 146 6.43 6.34 19.33
CA ALA A 146 5.77 6.00 20.58
C ALA A 146 5.94 4.51 20.91
N LYS A 147 7.11 4.13 21.40
CA LYS A 147 7.57 2.73 21.61
C LYS A 147 6.67 1.93 22.55
N GLN A 148 5.99 2.59 23.50
CA GLN A 148 5.04 1.95 24.43
C GLN A 148 3.87 1.26 23.72
N PHE A 149 3.53 1.66 22.49
CA PHE A 149 2.46 1.07 21.70
C PHE A 149 2.92 -0.03 20.73
N TYR A 150 4.19 -0.37 20.65
CA TYR A 150 4.68 -1.36 19.68
C TYR A 150 4.09 -2.76 19.89
N SER A 151 3.70 -3.12 21.11
CA SER A 151 3.00 -4.37 21.38
C SER A 151 1.60 -4.42 20.76
N ASP A 152 0.91 -3.28 20.70
CA ASP A 152 -0.39 -3.20 20.05
C ASP A 152 -0.26 -3.21 18.52
N VAL A 153 0.77 -2.55 18.00
CA VAL A 153 1.11 -2.61 16.56
C VAL A 153 1.43 -4.06 16.13
N LEU A 154 2.12 -4.84 16.97
CA LEU A 154 2.35 -6.27 16.74
C LEU A 154 1.05 -7.06 16.68
N LYS A 155 0.09 -6.81 17.58
CA LYS A 155 -1.23 -7.47 17.53
C LYS A 155 -1.98 -7.13 16.25
N ILE A 156 -1.99 -5.85 15.84
CA ILE A 156 -2.61 -5.39 14.60
C ILE A 156 -1.98 -6.07 13.39
N SER A 157 -0.65 -6.24 13.38
CA SER A 157 0.04 -6.90 12.25
C SER A 157 -0.32 -8.37 12.08
N ALA A 158 -0.89 -9.00 13.11
CA ALA A 158 -1.34 -10.41 13.10
C ALA A 158 -2.86 -10.56 12.83
N ASP A 159 -3.59 -9.45 12.74
CA ASP A 159 -5.04 -9.43 12.54
C ASP A 159 -5.41 -9.45 11.05
N SER A 160 -6.08 -10.52 10.63
CA SER A 160 -6.53 -10.71 9.25
C SER A 160 -7.82 -9.95 8.91
N SER A 161 -8.52 -9.37 9.88
CA SER A 161 -9.79 -8.66 9.67
C SER A 161 -9.59 -7.37 8.84
N ASN A 162 -8.42 -6.76 8.90
CA ASN A 162 -8.05 -5.61 8.10
C ASN A 162 -6.63 -5.78 7.49
N PRO A 163 -6.50 -6.43 6.33
CA PRO A 163 -5.21 -6.74 5.72
C PRO A 163 -4.35 -5.51 5.41
N GLN A 164 -4.96 -4.39 5.04
CA GLN A 164 -4.23 -3.16 4.77
C GLN A 164 -3.62 -2.59 6.05
N LEU A 165 -4.39 -2.52 7.13
CA LEU A 165 -3.90 -2.03 8.41
C LEU A 165 -2.80 -2.96 8.98
N ALA A 166 -2.96 -4.27 8.82
CA ALA A 166 -1.94 -5.25 9.21
C ALA A 166 -0.62 -5.04 8.44
N ALA A 167 -0.70 -4.77 7.13
CA ALA A 167 0.46 -4.46 6.30
C ALA A 167 1.15 -3.15 6.72
N ASP A 168 0.38 -2.10 7.01
CA ASP A 168 0.91 -0.82 7.47
C ASP A 168 1.56 -0.94 8.86
N ALA A 169 0.95 -1.71 9.77
CA ALA A 169 1.52 -2.05 11.07
C ALA A 169 2.84 -2.81 10.93
N MET A 170 2.88 -3.83 10.09
CA MET A 170 4.10 -4.60 9.80
C MET A 170 5.19 -3.69 9.21
N LYS A 171 4.85 -2.86 8.23
CA LYS A 171 5.77 -1.89 7.63
C LYS A 171 6.37 -0.94 8.66
N LEU A 172 5.55 -0.45 9.60
CA LEU A 172 6.02 0.39 10.70
C LEU A 172 7.03 -0.36 11.57
N LEU A 173 6.69 -1.57 12.03
CA LEU A 173 7.56 -2.38 12.89
C LEU A 173 8.93 -2.61 12.25
N LEU A 174 8.96 -3.00 10.99
CA LEU A 174 10.20 -3.26 10.25
C LEU A 174 11.03 -1.97 10.08
N ARG A 175 10.41 -0.84 9.72
CA ARG A 175 11.09 0.46 9.66
C ARG A 175 11.66 0.90 11.01
N LYS A 176 11.01 0.55 12.11
CA LYS A 176 11.47 0.84 13.49
C LYS A 176 12.39 -0.25 14.04
N LYS A 177 12.91 -1.15 13.17
CA LYS A 177 13.86 -2.22 13.52
C LYS A 177 13.34 -3.16 14.62
N GLN A 178 12.05 -3.50 14.54
CA GLN A 178 11.40 -4.45 15.44
C GLN A 178 11.34 -5.88 14.85
N ASP A 179 12.17 -6.18 13.85
CA ASP A 179 12.21 -7.46 13.13
C ASP A 179 12.44 -8.66 14.07
N THR A 180 13.21 -8.50 15.15
CA THR A 180 13.37 -9.55 16.16
C THR A 180 12.06 -9.88 16.87
N ARG A 181 11.25 -8.86 17.25
CA ARG A 181 9.94 -9.08 17.88
C ARG A 181 8.94 -9.69 16.91
N VAL A 182 9.00 -9.31 15.63
CA VAL A 182 8.17 -9.91 14.56
C VAL A 182 8.50 -11.38 14.40
N LYS A 183 9.78 -11.75 14.30
CA LYS A 183 10.24 -13.14 14.19
C LYS A 183 9.84 -13.97 15.43
N ASP A 184 9.99 -13.40 16.60
CA ASP A 184 9.60 -14.05 17.87
C ASP A 184 8.09 -14.31 17.90
N LEU A 185 7.27 -13.33 17.49
CA LEU A 185 5.82 -13.50 17.38
C LEU A 185 5.45 -14.62 16.39
N ILE A 186 6.08 -14.67 15.22
CA ILE A 186 5.84 -15.73 14.23
C ILE A 186 6.17 -17.08 14.81
N LEU A 187 7.31 -17.20 15.49
CA LEU A 187 7.80 -18.47 16.03
C LEU A 187 6.85 -19.07 17.08
N HIS A 188 6.23 -18.23 17.91
CA HIS A 188 5.39 -18.65 19.04
C HIS A 188 3.88 -18.57 18.75
N SER A 189 3.49 -18.19 17.54
CA SER A 189 2.08 -18.08 17.16
C SER A 189 1.52 -19.40 16.60
N PRO A 190 0.20 -19.65 16.70
CA PRO A 190 -0.46 -20.76 16.04
C PRO A 190 -0.40 -20.61 14.50
N PRO A 191 -0.56 -21.72 13.73
CA PRO A 191 -0.38 -21.73 12.29
C PRO A 191 -1.19 -20.67 11.52
N GLU A 192 -2.43 -20.41 11.91
CA GLU A 192 -3.29 -19.39 11.30
C GLU A 192 -2.67 -17.99 11.46
N THR A 193 -2.26 -17.65 12.69
CA THR A 193 -1.62 -16.35 12.96
C THR A 193 -0.28 -16.23 12.24
N GLN A 194 0.49 -17.31 12.10
CA GLN A 194 1.72 -17.34 11.32
C GLN A 194 1.44 -16.99 9.85
N GLN A 195 0.35 -17.51 9.26
CA GLN A 195 -0.06 -17.19 7.90
C GLN A 195 -0.45 -15.71 7.77
N ASN A 196 -1.25 -15.18 8.70
CA ASN A 196 -1.62 -13.75 8.72
C ASN A 196 -0.39 -12.84 8.78
N LEU A 197 0.60 -13.22 9.60
CA LEU A 197 1.87 -12.48 9.68
C LEU A 197 2.68 -12.57 8.40
N CYS A 198 2.66 -13.70 7.69
CA CYS A 198 3.27 -13.80 6.35
C CYS A 198 2.58 -12.93 5.32
N ASP A 199 1.25 -12.83 5.37
CA ASP A 199 0.47 -11.93 4.53
C ASP A 199 0.85 -10.47 4.79
N ALA A 200 0.91 -10.08 6.06
CA ALA A 200 1.32 -8.74 6.44
C ALA A 200 2.78 -8.43 6.02
N LEU A 201 3.70 -9.40 6.13
CA LEU A 201 5.08 -9.27 5.66
C LEU A 201 5.16 -9.05 4.14
N ALA A 202 4.44 -9.85 3.36
CA ALA A 202 4.40 -9.72 1.90
C ALA A 202 3.80 -8.37 1.48
N ASN A 203 2.65 -8.01 2.07
CA ASN A 203 1.92 -6.79 1.78
C ASN A 203 2.62 -5.52 2.30
N SER A 204 3.54 -5.63 3.26
CA SER A 204 4.35 -4.50 3.74
C SER A 204 5.22 -3.87 2.65
N GLY A 205 5.55 -4.62 1.61
CA GLY A 205 6.39 -4.19 0.49
C GLY A 205 7.82 -3.83 0.88
N THR A 206 8.33 -4.32 2.03
CA THR A 206 9.66 -4.01 2.55
C THR A 206 10.67 -5.11 2.24
N ASN A 207 11.94 -4.73 2.07
CA ASN A 207 13.02 -5.71 1.88
C ASN A 207 13.20 -6.60 3.12
N GLU A 208 13.03 -6.04 4.31
CA GLU A 208 13.07 -6.75 5.58
C GLU A 208 11.97 -7.80 5.67
N GLY A 209 10.75 -7.47 5.22
CA GLY A 209 9.63 -8.42 5.13
C GLY A 209 9.95 -9.59 4.21
N GLY A 210 10.49 -9.30 3.02
CA GLY A 210 10.98 -10.32 2.10
C GLY A 210 12.08 -11.20 2.68
N ALA A 211 13.01 -10.63 3.45
CA ALA A 211 14.08 -11.37 4.11
C ALA A 211 13.55 -12.31 5.21
N ILE A 212 12.53 -11.88 5.97
CA ILE A 212 11.88 -12.74 6.98
C ILE A 212 11.16 -13.90 6.31
N LEU A 213 10.37 -13.63 5.25
CA LEU A 213 9.70 -14.70 4.48
C LEU A 213 10.70 -15.71 3.91
N ASN A 214 11.83 -15.23 3.36
CA ASN A 214 12.92 -16.10 2.89
C ASN A 214 13.50 -16.96 4.04
N GLY A 215 13.62 -16.39 5.24
CA GLY A 215 14.04 -17.13 6.44
C GLY A 215 13.06 -18.25 6.78
N ILE A 216 11.75 -17.96 6.84
CA ILE A 216 10.70 -18.95 7.11
C ILE A 216 10.74 -20.08 6.08
N ALA A 217 10.82 -19.74 4.79
CA ALA A 217 10.85 -20.72 3.70
C ALA A 217 11.99 -21.73 3.80
N LYS A 218 13.14 -21.31 4.34
CA LYS A 218 14.37 -22.14 4.43
C LYS A 218 14.56 -22.87 5.74
N GLN A 219 13.94 -22.40 6.82
CA GLN A 219 14.20 -22.94 8.16
C GLN A 219 13.32 -24.16 8.47
N ARG A 220 13.95 -25.30 8.75
CA ARG A 220 13.28 -26.59 8.94
C ARG A 220 12.49 -26.73 10.25
N PHE A 221 12.63 -25.81 11.18
CA PHE A 221 11.79 -25.82 12.37
C PHE A 221 10.35 -25.35 12.11
N PHE A 222 10.11 -24.62 11.01
CA PHE A 222 8.75 -24.43 10.50
C PHE A 222 8.30 -25.70 9.76
N ASP A 223 7.02 -26.05 9.92
CA ASP A 223 6.46 -27.17 9.18
C ASP A 223 6.47 -26.92 7.66
N LEU A 224 6.26 -27.98 6.89
CA LEU A 224 6.31 -27.89 5.43
C LEU A 224 5.22 -26.98 4.87
N SER A 225 4.02 -26.99 5.48
CA SER A 225 2.89 -26.15 5.07
C SER A 225 3.23 -24.68 5.19
N MET A 226 3.80 -24.27 6.32
CA MET A 226 4.20 -22.90 6.58
C MET A 226 5.32 -22.43 5.64
N ARG A 227 6.30 -23.28 5.39
CA ARG A 227 7.39 -22.97 4.45
C ARG A 227 6.87 -22.80 3.01
N ASN A 228 5.96 -23.67 2.60
CA ASN A 228 5.31 -23.57 1.30
C ASN A 228 4.44 -22.30 1.19
N TYR A 229 3.77 -21.91 2.27
CA TYR A 229 3.01 -20.67 2.34
C TYR A 229 3.93 -19.44 2.17
N ALA A 230 5.04 -19.40 2.89
CA ALA A 230 6.03 -18.33 2.76
C ALA A 230 6.60 -18.23 1.33
N ILE A 231 6.87 -19.37 0.67
CA ILE A 231 7.31 -19.41 -0.74
C ILE A 231 6.24 -18.80 -1.66
N LYS A 232 4.96 -19.18 -1.49
CA LYS A 232 3.84 -18.60 -2.24
C LYS A 232 3.80 -17.09 -2.06
N LYS A 233 3.89 -16.60 -0.82
CA LYS A 233 3.87 -15.16 -0.50
C LYS A 233 5.07 -14.39 -1.05
N MET A 234 6.25 -14.97 -1.05
CA MET A 234 7.41 -14.39 -1.74
C MET A 234 7.16 -14.22 -3.24
N GLY A 235 6.47 -15.18 -3.86
CA GLY A 235 6.15 -15.13 -5.29
C GLY A 235 5.20 -14.01 -5.70
N GLU A 236 4.49 -13.38 -4.78
CA GLU A 236 3.61 -12.24 -5.03
C GLU A 236 4.38 -10.95 -5.39
N SER A 237 5.69 -10.88 -5.08
CA SER A 237 6.58 -9.78 -5.47
C SER A 237 7.66 -10.22 -6.46
N GLN A 238 8.06 -9.31 -7.36
CA GLN A 238 9.13 -9.61 -8.33
C GLN A 238 10.46 -9.95 -7.66
N SER A 239 10.82 -9.23 -6.61
CA SER A 239 12.06 -9.46 -5.86
C SER A 239 12.04 -10.82 -5.15
N GLY A 240 10.90 -11.19 -4.56
CA GLY A 240 10.72 -12.49 -3.92
C GLY A 240 10.76 -13.65 -4.93
N ALA A 241 10.06 -13.52 -6.06
CA ALA A 241 10.09 -14.52 -7.14
C ALA A 241 11.52 -14.69 -7.72
N ARG A 242 12.25 -13.60 -7.91
CA ARG A 242 13.69 -13.66 -8.31
C ARG A 242 14.56 -14.30 -7.24
N THR A 243 14.28 -14.07 -5.97
CA THR A 243 14.99 -14.72 -4.87
C THR A 243 14.77 -16.24 -4.92
N ILE A 244 13.52 -16.70 -5.07
CA ILE A 244 13.21 -18.13 -5.24
C ILE A 244 13.92 -18.72 -6.47
N LEU A 245 13.88 -18.02 -7.61
CA LEU A 245 14.58 -18.44 -8.82
C LEU A 245 16.09 -18.57 -8.59
N SER A 246 16.67 -17.65 -7.80
CA SER A 246 18.08 -17.67 -7.48
C SER A 246 18.52 -18.90 -6.69
N TRP A 247 17.64 -19.45 -5.82
CA TRP A 247 17.98 -20.68 -5.08
C TRP A 247 18.24 -21.86 -6.04
N ILE A 248 17.44 -21.95 -7.10
CA ILE A 248 17.58 -23.04 -8.11
C ILE A 248 18.82 -22.79 -8.98
N THR A 249 18.96 -21.59 -9.52
CA THR A 249 20.08 -21.25 -10.44
C THR A 249 21.44 -21.31 -9.76
N LYS A 250 21.52 -20.98 -8.47
CA LYS A 250 22.73 -21.07 -7.65
C LYS A 250 22.94 -22.44 -7.01
N LYS A 251 22.02 -23.40 -7.28
CA LYS A 251 22.06 -24.75 -6.70
C LYS A 251 22.14 -24.76 -5.17
N GLU A 252 21.41 -23.84 -4.53
CA GLU A 252 21.32 -23.83 -3.07
C GLU A 252 20.67 -25.11 -2.55
N LYS A 253 21.02 -25.51 -1.33
CA LYS A 253 20.44 -26.70 -0.68
C LYS A 253 18.97 -26.40 -0.33
N ILE A 254 18.05 -26.95 -1.09
CA ILE A 254 16.61 -26.82 -0.93
C ILE A 254 16.05 -28.11 -0.32
N ASP A 255 15.05 -27.97 0.54
CA ASP A 255 14.29 -29.11 1.02
C ASP A 255 13.42 -29.67 -0.13
N PRO A 256 13.56 -30.95 -0.50
CA PRO A 256 12.77 -31.55 -1.58
C PRO A 256 11.25 -31.38 -1.40
N GLY A 257 10.76 -31.33 -0.15
CA GLY A 257 9.34 -31.12 0.14
C GLY A 257 8.80 -29.76 -0.31
N THR A 258 9.66 -28.74 -0.44
CA THR A 258 9.25 -27.41 -0.90
C THR A 258 9.31 -27.24 -2.42
N LEU A 259 9.91 -28.20 -3.13
CA LEU A 259 10.10 -28.09 -4.59
C LEU A 259 8.77 -27.92 -5.37
N PRO A 260 7.67 -28.63 -5.05
CA PRO A 260 6.38 -28.41 -5.71
C PRO A 260 5.86 -26.98 -5.56
N ALA A 261 6.00 -26.38 -4.37
CA ALA A 261 5.58 -25.00 -4.11
C ALA A 261 6.45 -23.99 -4.88
N ILE A 262 7.76 -24.22 -4.94
CA ILE A 262 8.70 -23.42 -5.74
C ILE A 262 8.31 -23.46 -7.22
N GLN A 263 8.08 -24.66 -7.77
CA GLN A 263 7.69 -24.84 -9.17
C GLN A 263 6.38 -24.11 -9.48
N ALA A 264 5.33 -24.33 -8.65
CA ALA A 264 4.03 -23.68 -8.82
C ALA A 264 4.16 -22.14 -8.76
N THR A 265 4.92 -21.64 -7.79
CA THR A 265 5.13 -20.20 -7.61
C THR A 265 5.86 -19.56 -8.79
N LEU A 266 6.92 -20.20 -9.31
CA LEU A 266 7.70 -19.65 -10.42
C LEU A 266 6.94 -19.75 -11.75
N HIS A 267 6.21 -20.83 -12.00
CA HIS A 267 5.36 -20.96 -13.19
C HIS A 267 4.17 -20.00 -13.16
N GLY A 268 3.59 -19.72 -11.99
CA GLY A 268 2.51 -18.77 -11.79
C GLY A 268 2.96 -17.31 -11.67
N ALA A 269 4.25 -17.02 -11.78
CA ALA A 269 4.76 -15.65 -11.61
C ALA A 269 4.20 -14.68 -12.67
N ARG A 270 3.90 -13.45 -12.29
CA ARG A 270 3.37 -12.40 -13.20
C ARG A 270 4.39 -11.95 -14.25
N TRP A 271 5.69 -12.15 -14.01
CA TRP A 271 6.81 -11.68 -14.83
C TRP A 271 7.25 -12.73 -15.83
N ASN A 272 7.24 -12.36 -17.10
CA ASN A 272 7.52 -13.27 -18.20
C ASN A 272 8.94 -13.85 -18.17
N ASP A 273 9.94 -13.02 -17.82
CA ASP A 273 11.33 -13.44 -17.66
C ASP A 273 11.48 -14.57 -16.62
N ILE A 274 10.74 -14.47 -15.52
CA ILE A 274 10.74 -15.48 -14.44
C ILE A 274 10.06 -16.77 -14.92
N ARG A 275 8.89 -16.66 -15.59
CA ARG A 275 8.18 -17.83 -16.11
C ARG A 275 8.98 -18.56 -17.19
N GLN A 276 9.61 -17.83 -18.11
CA GLN A 276 10.48 -18.43 -19.13
C GLN A 276 11.62 -19.21 -18.48
N LYS A 277 12.26 -18.62 -17.46
CA LYS A 277 13.33 -19.30 -16.74
C LYS A 277 12.84 -20.50 -15.93
N ALA A 278 11.63 -20.40 -15.36
CA ALA A 278 10.98 -21.53 -14.68
C ALA A 278 10.71 -22.69 -15.66
N ASN A 279 10.22 -22.40 -16.86
CA ASN A 279 9.98 -23.42 -17.90
C ASN A 279 11.27 -24.11 -18.38
N GLU A 280 12.40 -23.38 -18.45
CA GLU A 280 13.69 -23.98 -18.77
C GLU A 280 14.19 -24.92 -17.65
N LEU A 281 14.03 -24.53 -16.40
CA LEU A 281 14.52 -25.27 -15.23
C LEU A 281 13.58 -26.43 -14.83
N PHE A 282 12.29 -26.25 -15.03
CA PHE A 282 11.22 -27.18 -14.68
C PHE A 282 10.25 -27.34 -15.87
N PRO A 283 10.64 -28.02 -16.92
CA PRO A 283 9.74 -28.26 -18.07
C PRO A 283 8.42 -28.85 -17.61
N ILE A 284 7.31 -28.22 -17.96
CA ILE A 284 5.98 -28.74 -17.67
C ILE A 284 5.75 -29.92 -18.62
N ALA A 285 5.74 -31.13 -18.06
CA ALA A 285 5.32 -32.31 -18.81
C ALA A 285 3.81 -32.24 -19.01
N ALA A 286 3.35 -32.25 -20.26
CA ALA A 286 1.94 -32.03 -20.58
C ALA A 286 1.01 -33.16 -20.08
N THR A 287 1.48 -34.36 -19.91
CA THR A 287 0.90 -35.49 -19.15
C THR A 287 1.98 -36.56 -18.98
N ARG A 288 1.72 -37.58 -18.16
CA ARG A 288 2.67 -38.69 -17.90
C ARG A 288 3.22 -39.38 -19.18
N ASN A 289 2.56 -39.21 -20.31
CA ASN A 289 2.88 -39.86 -21.60
C ASN A 289 2.96 -38.90 -22.82
N SER A 290 2.97 -37.56 -22.60
CA SER A 290 3.06 -36.57 -23.69
C SER A 290 4.46 -36.01 -23.82
N PRO A 291 4.95 -35.69 -25.03
CA PRO A 291 6.20 -34.97 -25.20
C PRO A 291 6.11 -33.58 -24.54
N PRO A 292 7.25 -32.98 -24.10
CA PRO A 292 7.25 -31.65 -23.52
C PRO A 292 6.58 -30.63 -24.45
N LEU A 293 5.85 -29.67 -23.85
CA LEU A 293 5.20 -28.62 -24.63
C LEU A 293 6.24 -27.82 -25.41
N PRO A 294 5.94 -27.46 -26.68
CA PRO A 294 6.77 -26.55 -27.44
C PRO A 294 6.92 -25.20 -26.71
N SER A 295 8.02 -24.49 -26.98
CA SER A 295 8.20 -23.14 -26.43
C SER A 295 7.07 -22.20 -26.88
N MET A 296 6.80 -21.14 -26.10
CA MET A 296 5.78 -20.14 -26.42
C MET A 296 5.98 -19.52 -27.81
N ASP A 297 7.24 -19.28 -28.19
CA ASP A 297 7.59 -18.78 -29.53
C ASP A 297 7.20 -19.79 -30.64
N GLN A 298 7.45 -21.06 -30.43
CA GLN A 298 7.04 -22.13 -31.39
C GLN A 298 5.51 -22.27 -31.44
N LEU A 299 4.81 -22.15 -30.30
CA LEU A 299 3.34 -22.22 -30.26
C LEU A 299 2.74 -21.00 -30.97
N SER A 300 3.27 -19.80 -30.80
CA SER A 300 2.76 -18.57 -31.42
C SER A 300 2.85 -18.62 -32.97
N LYS A 301 3.84 -19.32 -33.51
CA LYS A 301 4.06 -19.47 -34.95
C LYS A 301 3.16 -20.54 -35.62
N ARG A 302 2.49 -21.42 -34.84
CA ARG A 302 1.60 -22.43 -35.37
C ARG A 302 0.34 -21.81 -35.97
N LYS A 303 -0.09 -22.32 -37.13
CA LYS A 303 -1.41 -21.99 -37.69
C LYS A 303 -2.47 -22.80 -36.94
N GLY A 304 -3.53 -22.17 -36.52
CA GLY A 304 -4.69 -22.79 -35.92
C GLY A 304 -5.77 -23.12 -36.96
N ASP A 305 -6.68 -24.04 -36.60
CA ASP A 305 -7.91 -24.35 -37.30
C ASP A 305 -9.08 -23.95 -36.40
N ALA A 306 -9.85 -22.93 -36.80
CA ALA A 306 -10.90 -22.35 -35.96
C ALA A 306 -12.05 -23.34 -35.72
N ALA A 307 -12.45 -24.11 -36.73
CA ALA A 307 -13.55 -25.07 -36.60
C ALA A 307 -13.19 -26.21 -35.65
N ARG A 308 -11.97 -26.72 -35.75
CA ARG A 308 -11.45 -27.75 -34.84
C ARG A 308 -11.21 -27.19 -33.45
N GLY A 309 -10.79 -25.94 -33.36
CA GLY A 309 -10.62 -25.20 -32.08
C GLY A 309 -11.95 -25.04 -31.35
N GLN A 310 -13.03 -24.76 -32.06
CA GLN A 310 -14.37 -24.68 -31.48
C GLN A 310 -14.78 -26.04 -30.88
N LEU A 311 -14.57 -27.16 -31.59
CA LEU A 311 -14.87 -28.49 -31.05
C LEU A 311 -14.06 -28.80 -29.79
N VAL A 312 -12.80 -28.37 -29.71
CA VAL A 312 -11.96 -28.53 -28.53
C VAL A 312 -12.50 -27.67 -27.37
N PHE A 313 -12.87 -26.40 -27.61
CA PHE A 313 -13.44 -25.50 -26.63
C PHE A 313 -14.74 -26.06 -26.03
N GLU A 314 -15.62 -26.56 -26.88
CA GLU A 314 -16.95 -27.07 -26.47
C GLU A 314 -16.85 -28.43 -25.75
N ASN A 315 -15.86 -29.26 -26.09
CA ASN A 315 -15.80 -30.67 -25.65
C ASN A 315 -14.51 -31.01 -24.86
N ALA A 316 -13.44 -31.37 -25.57
CA ALA A 316 -12.23 -31.92 -24.96
C ALA A 316 -11.49 -30.92 -24.02
N GLY A 317 -11.54 -29.64 -24.35
CA GLY A 317 -10.94 -28.60 -23.55
C GLY A 317 -11.77 -28.18 -22.32
N THR A 318 -13.06 -28.60 -22.30
CA THR A 318 -14.02 -28.25 -21.21
C THR A 318 -14.22 -26.78 -20.96
N CYS A 319 -13.74 -25.90 -21.83
CA CYS A 319 -13.73 -24.43 -21.63
C CYS A 319 -15.14 -23.83 -21.56
N ALA A 320 -16.07 -24.37 -22.38
CA ALA A 320 -17.48 -23.97 -22.42
C ALA A 320 -18.25 -24.23 -21.11
N LYS A 321 -17.69 -25.01 -20.18
CA LYS A 321 -18.29 -25.19 -18.85
C LYS A 321 -18.17 -23.96 -17.96
N CYS A 322 -17.27 -23.03 -18.30
CA CYS A 322 -17.02 -21.83 -17.50
C CYS A 322 -17.02 -20.55 -18.33
N HIS A 323 -16.80 -20.62 -19.65
CA HIS A 323 -16.68 -19.45 -20.51
C HIS A 323 -17.69 -19.44 -21.64
N ILE A 324 -18.12 -18.25 -22.04
CA ILE A 324 -18.97 -18.02 -23.21
C ILE A 324 -18.09 -17.59 -24.40
N VAL A 325 -18.38 -18.13 -25.58
CA VAL A 325 -17.90 -17.63 -26.88
C VAL A 325 -19.08 -17.59 -27.85
N ASN A 326 -19.39 -16.42 -28.36
CA ASN A 326 -20.51 -16.18 -29.29
C ASN A 326 -21.85 -16.75 -28.80
N GLY A 327 -22.17 -16.53 -27.54
CA GLY A 327 -23.40 -16.97 -26.88
C GLY A 327 -23.45 -18.45 -26.52
N LYS A 328 -22.38 -19.24 -26.74
CA LYS A 328 -22.28 -20.65 -26.38
C LYS A 328 -21.37 -20.82 -25.16
N GLY A 329 -21.83 -21.56 -24.16
CA GLY A 329 -21.12 -21.82 -22.91
C GLY A 329 -21.86 -21.36 -21.66
N ILE A 330 -21.18 -21.35 -20.51
CA ILE A 330 -21.73 -20.97 -19.21
C ILE A 330 -20.89 -19.81 -18.66
N GLU A 331 -21.57 -18.81 -18.10
CA GLU A 331 -20.94 -17.61 -17.54
C GLU A 331 -20.52 -17.83 -16.06
N VAL A 332 -19.44 -18.59 -15.87
CA VAL A 332 -18.73 -18.73 -14.60
C VAL A 332 -17.46 -17.90 -14.61
N GLY A 333 -16.78 -17.86 -15.76
CA GLY A 333 -15.64 -17.02 -16.07
C GLY A 333 -16.02 -15.92 -17.08
N PRO A 334 -15.08 -15.04 -17.45
CA PRO A 334 -15.35 -13.95 -18.41
C PRO A 334 -15.77 -14.48 -19.79
N ASP A 335 -16.65 -13.71 -20.47
CA ASP A 335 -16.98 -13.92 -21.88
C ASP A 335 -15.73 -13.68 -22.75
N LEU A 336 -15.40 -14.66 -23.56
CA LEU A 336 -14.23 -14.70 -24.43
C LEU A 336 -14.55 -14.38 -25.91
N SER A 337 -15.78 -13.95 -26.24
CA SER A 337 -16.21 -13.71 -27.62
C SER A 337 -15.30 -12.71 -28.34
N GLU A 338 -14.85 -11.66 -27.65
CA GLU A 338 -14.00 -10.60 -28.17
C GLU A 338 -12.52 -10.74 -27.76
N ILE A 339 -12.12 -11.84 -27.16
CA ILE A 339 -10.78 -11.98 -26.58
C ILE A 339 -9.68 -11.91 -27.63
N GLY A 340 -9.96 -12.38 -28.85
CA GLY A 340 -9.02 -12.35 -29.97
C GLY A 340 -8.69 -10.93 -30.45
N ASN A 341 -9.57 -9.95 -30.19
CA ASN A 341 -9.32 -8.53 -30.47
C ASN A 341 -8.58 -7.83 -29.34
N LYS A 342 -8.64 -8.39 -28.12
CA LYS A 342 -8.06 -7.80 -26.90
C LYS A 342 -6.66 -8.31 -26.60
N LEU A 343 -6.39 -9.57 -26.90
CA LEU A 343 -5.12 -10.22 -26.56
C LEU A 343 -4.39 -10.71 -27.79
N SER A 344 -3.07 -10.58 -27.79
CA SER A 344 -2.21 -11.21 -28.78
C SER A 344 -2.30 -12.75 -28.68
N LYS A 345 -1.99 -13.43 -29.78
CA LYS A 345 -1.92 -14.91 -29.81
C LYS A 345 -1.00 -15.48 -28.73
N LEU A 346 0.11 -14.81 -28.48
CA LEU A 346 1.04 -15.19 -27.40
C LEU A 346 0.37 -15.10 -26.03
N ALA A 347 -0.31 -13.98 -25.76
CA ALA A 347 -1.00 -13.77 -24.50
C ALA A 347 -2.16 -14.76 -24.29
N LEU A 348 -2.84 -15.19 -25.37
CA LEU A 348 -3.87 -16.23 -25.30
C LEU A 348 -3.26 -17.59 -24.92
N TYR A 349 -2.14 -17.99 -25.53
CA TYR A 349 -1.44 -19.21 -25.12
C TYR A 349 -0.99 -19.14 -23.67
N GLU A 350 -0.48 -18.00 -23.25
CA GLU A 350 -0.04 -17.75 -21.87
C GLU A 350 -1.19 -17.89 -20.87
N SER A 351 -2.37 -17.32 -21.18
CA SER A 351 -3.57 -17.43 -20.35
C SER A 351 -4.10 -18.88 -20.24
N ILE A 352 -3.93 -19.69 -21.29
CA ILE A 352 -4.34 -21.10 -21.28
C ILE A 352 -3.35 -21.95 -20.50
N LEU A 353 -2.05 -21.76 -20.71
CA LEU A 353 -1.00 -22.59 -20.11
C LEU A 353 -0.69 -22.18 -18.66
N PHE A 354 -0.89 -20.92 -18.33
CA PHE A 354 -0.60 -20.33 -17.01
C PHE A 354 -1.80 -19.52 -16.50
N PRO A 355 -2.96 -20.15 -16.24
CA PRO A 355 -4.22 -19.45 -15.97
C PRO A 355 -4.15 -18.51 -14.74
N SER A 356 -3.27 -18.80 -13.79
CA SER A 356 -3.07 -17.96 -12.60
C SER A 356 -2.13 -16.76 -12.82
N ALA A 357 -1.53 -16.61 -13.99
CA ALA A 357 -0.59 -15.52 -14.27
C ALA A 357 -1.29 -14.17 -14.53
N GLY A 358 -2.58 -14.18 -14.87
CA GLY A 358 -3.38 -12.99 -15.08
C GLY A 358 -4.85 -13.32 -14.94
N ILE A 359 -5.41 -13.08 -13.75
CA ILE A 359 -6.83 -13.26 -13.47
C ILE A 359 -7.51 -11.90 -13.69
N SER A 360 -8.61 -11.89 -14.48
CA SER A 360 -9.39 -10.68 -14.71
C SER A 360 -10.03 -10.20 -13.41
N HIS A 361 -10.09 -8.89 -13.23
CA HIS A 361 -10.79 -8.26 -12.10
C HIS A 361 -12.22 -8.81 -12.00
N ASN A 362 -12.70 -9.08 -10.80
CA ASN A 362 -13.97 -9.75 -10.44
C ASN A 362 -14.00 -11.30 -10.57
N TYR A 363 -12.91 -11.94 -11.02
CA TYR A 363 -12.79 -13.41 -11.07
C TYR A 363 -11.69 -13.94 -10.15
N GLU A 364 -11.21 -13.10 -9.25
CA GLU A 364 -10.24 -13.49 -8.23
C GLU A 364 -10.96 -14.29 -7.13
N ASN A 365 -10.51 -15.50 -6.87
CA ASN A 365 -10.99 -16.27 -5.73
C ASN A 365 -10.36 -15.73 -4.45
N TRP A 366 -11.17 -15.15 -3.61
CA TRP A 366 -10.86 -14.87 -2.22
C TRP A 366 -11.12 -16.16 -1.42
N MET A 367 -10.06 -16.92 -1.15
CA MET A 367 -10.09 -18.01 -0.17
C MET A 367 -9.50 -17.54 1.13
#